data_8809d881d571d4a67a4999074da15069
#
_entry.id   8809d881d571d4a67a4999074da15069
#
_cell.length_a   1.000
_cell.length_b   1.000
_cell.length_c   1.000
_cell.angle_alpha   90.00
_cell.angle_beta   90.00
_cell.angle_gamma   90.00
#
_symmetry.space_group_name_H-M   'P 1'
#
loop_
_entity.id
_entity.type
_entity.pdbx_description
1 polymer ?
#
loop_
_entity_poly.entity_id
_entity_poly.type
_entity_poly.pdbx_seq_one_letter_code
_entity_poly.pdbx_strand_id
1 'polypeptide(L)'
;MAQARNLDLFTLECFDALMRERSVSRAAQRMNLSQSSMSEALARLRERFADPLLVRTRDGMAPTERAQALLPQVRDGIAQLRAILERAADFDPASARERFRVTATDYAQLLLVPALVQRLLQTAPHCSAEFVTVNLRAVELALEAGEVDLAIAYYPEPPPALRRSPLFADRYVCIARQGHAATAQALSAEAFAALAHVSVSPSGLSYFAGVVDSALEARGLERHVVVRCPHFLIACQLVAQSDLVLALPSRAAQAVTRFLPVQAVEIPLPMKPVDVSMYWHERCHHSRSHQWLRETVRTILAAPSP
;
A
#
# COMPACT_ATOMS: atom_id res chain seq x y z
N MET A 1 24.63 35.84 -12.75
CA MET A 1 23.79 34.68 -12.30
C MET A 1 24.48 33.82 -11.19
N ALA A 2 25.50 34.28 -10.50
CA ALA A 2 26.22 33.48 -9.50
C ALA A 2 25.84 33.73 -8.02
N GLN A 3 24.88 34.65 -7.75
CA GLN A 3 24.59 35.13 -6.39
C GLN A 3 23.37 34.45 -5.69
N ALA A 4 22.69 33.51 -6.35
CA ALA A 4 21.51 32.84 -5.75
C ALA A 4 21.84 31.68 -4.80
N ARG A 5 23.13 31.39 -4.56
CA ARG A 5 23.56 30.08 -4.02
C ARG A 5 23.37 29.84 -2.51
N ASN A 6 22.92 30.74 -1.67
CA ASN A 6 22.76 30.45 -0.23
C ASN A 6 21.66 31.31 0.44
N LEU A 7 20.46 31.32 -0.08
CA LEU A 7 19.29 31.83 0.63
C LEU A 7 18.49 30.62 1.13
N ASP A 8 18.61 30.32 2.41
CA ASP A 8 17.92 29.20 3.06
C ASP A 8 16.67 29.69 3.81
N LEU A 9 15.83 28.75 4.22
CA LEU A 9 14.59 29.04 4.96
C LEU A 9 14.88 29.83 6.22
N PHE A 10 15.92 29.46 6.97
CA PHE A 10 16.31 30.13 8.20
C PHE A 10 16.65 31.60 7.98
N THR A 11 17.39 31.91 6.92
CA THR A 11 17.72 33.30 6.55
C THR A 11 16.48 34.10 6.18
N LEU A 12 15.51 33.50 5.49
CA LEU A 12 14.24 34.17 5.18
C LEU A 12 13.39 34.40 6.44
N GLU A 13 13.39 33.48 7.38
CA GLU A 13 12.70 33.62 8.67
C GLU A 13 13.36 34.72 9.53
N CYS A 14 14.68 34.86 9.49
CA CYS A 14 15.38 35.98 10.12
C CYS A 14 14.96 37.32 9.50
N PHE A 15 14.78 37.39 8.17
CA PHE A 15 14.26 38.58 7.51
C PHE A 15 12.84 38.95 8.01
N ASP A 16 11.90 37.97 8.03
CA ASP A 16 10.54 38.24 8.55
C ASP A 16 10.54 38.73 9.99
N ALA A 17 11.36 38.10 10.85
CA ALA A 17 11.52 38.50 12.24
C ALA A 17 12.04 39.94 12.38
N LEU A 18 13.06 40.31 11.61
CA LEU A 18 13.62 41.67 11.59
C LEU A 18 12.61 42.70 11.12
N MET A 19 11.83 42.41 10.09
CA MET A 19 10.80 43.30 9.56
C MET A 19 9.64 43.49 10.56
N ARG A 20 9.28 42.45 11.29
CA ARG A 20 8.22 42.48 12.29
C ARG A 20 8.65 43.25 13.55
N GLU A 21 9.82 42.93 14.07
CA GLU A 21 10.29 43.47 15.34
C GLU A 21 10.96 44.87 15.20
N ARG A 22 11.41 45.22 14.03
CA ARG A 22 12.17 46.47 13.78
C ARG A 22 13.29 46.71 14.77
N SER A 23 13.87 45.61 15.26
CA SER A 23 14.93 45.60 16.30
C SER A 23 15.70 44.29 16.20
N VAL A 24 17.02 44.38 16.07
CA VAL A 24 17.89 43.21 15.99
C VAL A 24 17.82 42.36 17.26
N SER A 25 17.82 43.03 18.45
CA SER A 25 17.76 42.31 19.74
C SER A 25 16.42 41.59 19.92
N ARG A 26 15.26 42.22 19.60
CA ARG A 26 13.97 41.56 19.70
C ARG A 26 13.81 40.45 18.67
N ALA A 27 14.28 40.66 17.45
CA ALA A 27 14.27 39.63 16.42
C ALA A 27 15.12 38.43 16.83
N ALA A 28 16.30 38.66 17.46
CA ALA A 28 17.12 37.59 17.99
C ALA A 28 16.40 36.79 19.08
N GLN A 29 15.78 37.45 20.04
CA GLN A 29 14.96 36.80 21.08
C GLN A 29 13.82 35.96 20.49
N ARG A 30 13.10 36.52 19.49
CA ARG A 30 12.00 35.83 18.80
C ARG A 30 12.46 34.55 18.11
N MET A 31 13.67 34.58 17.55
CA MET A 31 14.25 33.43 16.81
C MET A 31 15.11 32.51 17.71
N ASN A 32 15.16 32.75 19.01
CA ASN A 32 16.04 32.07 19.97
C ASN A 32 17.53 32.12 19.56
N LEU A 33 17.98 33.26 19.08
CA LEU A 33 19.35 33.50 18.65
C LEU A 33 20.07 34.51 19.57
N SER A 34 21.40 34.50 19.50
CA SER A 34 22.19 35.59 20.03
C SER A 34 22.02 36.87 19.16
N GLN A 35 22.18 38.04 19.76
CA GLN A 35 22.13 39.28 19.02
C GLN A 35 23.24 39.36 17.94
N SER A 36 24.43 38.77 18.18
CA SER A 36 25.51 38.67 17.21
C SER A 36 25.06 37.83 15.99
N SER A 37 24.49 36.66 16.21
CA SER A 37 23.99 35.80 15.12
C SER A 37 22.92 36.46 14.26
N MET A 38 22.01 37.20 14.89
CA MET A 38 20.97 37.95 14.16
C MET A 38 21.59 39.13 13.39
N SER A 39 22.63 39.78 13.93
CA SER A 39 23.36 40.85 13.24
C SER A 39 24.10 40.32 12.01
N GLU A 40 24.71 39.13 12.10
CA GLU A 40 25.35 38.46 10.96
C GLU A 40 24.29 38.04 9.90
N ALA A 41 23.12 37.55 10.32
CA ALA A 41 22.04 37.25 9.41
C ALA A 41 21.57 38.52 8.66
N LEU A 42 21.41 39.66 9.37
CA LEU A 42 21.08 40.92 8.75
C LEU A 42 22.17 41.41 7.77
N ALA A 43 23.45 41.26 8.11
CA ALA A 43 24.53 41.62 7.22
C ALA A 43 24.47 40.78 5.92
N ARG A 44 24.30 39.48 6.01
CA ARG A 44 24.10 38.60 4.83
C ARG A 44 22.88 38.97 4.00
N LEU A 45 21.76 39.29 4.64
CA LEU A 45 20.56 39.73 3.95
C LEU A 45 20.77 41.06 3.19
N ARG A 46 21.49 42.03 3.81
CA ARG A 46 21.85 43.32 3.16
C ARG A 46 22.66 43.12 1.91
N GLU A 47 23.66 42.23 1.99
CA GLU A 47 24.50 41.89 0.84
C GLU A 47 23.67 41.24 -0.28
N ARG A 48 22.81 40.31 0.09
CA ARG A 48 21.96 39.58 -0.86
C ARG A 48 20.95 40.44 -1.59
N PHE A 49 20.26 41.29 -0.85
CA PHE A 49 19.23 42.15 -1.42
C PHE A 49 19.82 43.48 -1.96
N ALA A 50 21.12 43.71 -1.76
CA ALA A 50 21.79 44.97 -2.08
C ALA A 50 21.02 46.18 -1.53
N ASP A 51 20.53 46.05 -0.28
CA ASP A 51 19.68 47.01 0.39
C ASP A 51 19.92 47.01 1.90
N PRO A 52 19.91 48.19 2.59
CA PRO A 52 20.11 48.26 4.04
C PRO A 52 19.01 47.52 4.84
N LEU A 53 17.85 47.27 4.25
CA LEU A 53 16.65 46.59 4.79
C LEU A 53 16.03 47.28 6.01
N LEU A 54 16.85 47.64 6.99
CA LEU A 54 16.48 48.43 8.18
C LEU A 54 17.42 49.62 8.33
N VAL A 55 16.87 50.83 8.45
CA VAL A 55 17.58 52.10 8.65
C VAL A 55 17.19 52.70 10.01
N ARG A 56 18.12 53.45 10.61
CA ARG A 56 17.88 54.17 11.86
C ARG A 56 17.02 55.37 11.65
N THR A 57 16.03 55.56 12.51
CA THR A 57 15.13 56.73 12.59
C THR A 57 15.17 57.34 13.98
N ARG A 58 14.50 58.43 14.22
CA ARG A 58 14.40 59.05 15.54
C ARG A 58 13.69 58.13 16.55
N ASP A 59 12.76 57.30 16.10
CA ASP A 59 11.93 56.38 16.92
C ASP A 59 12.43 54.95 16.87
N GLY A 60 13.67 54.67 16.43
CA GLY A 60 14.24 53.32 16.38
C GLY A 60 14.71 52.93 14.98
N MET A 61 14.29 51.75 14.52
CA MET A 61 14.60 51.27 13.15
C MET A 61 13.35 51.13 12.32
N ALA A 62 13.44 51.56 11.05
CA ALA A 62 12.36 51.42 10.08
C ALA A 62 12.82 50.59 8.86
N PRO A 63 11.96 49.76 8.26
CA PRO A 63 12.25 49.04 7.04
C PRO A 63 12.35 50.03 5.84
N THR A 64 13.26 49.71 4.92
CA THR A 64 13.34 50.41 3.63
C THR A 64 12.10 50.14 2.78
N GLU A 65 11.84 50.94 1.77
CA GLU A 65 10.77 50.75 0.80
C GLU A 65 10.94 49.37 0.10
N ARG A 66 12.17 49.04 -0.27
CA ARG A 66 12.49 47.74 -0.88
C ARG A 66 12.22 46.56 0.07
N ALA A 67 12.59 46.70 1.35
CA ALA A 67 12.30 45.64 2.34
C ALA A 67 10.79 45.44 2.54
N GLN A 68 10.00 46.55 2.52
CA GLN A 68 8.53 46.48 2.57
C GLN A 68 7.93 45.76 1.36
N ALA A 69 8.44 46.05 0.14
CA ALA A 69 8.00 45.40 -1.09
C ALA A 69 8.37 43.89 -1.15
N LEU A 70 9.50 43.50 -0.56
CA LEU A 70 9.95 42.10 -0.49
C LEU A 70 9.18 41.26 0.55
N LEU A 71 8.68 41.90 1.60
CA LEU A 71 8.08 41.20 2.76
C LEU A 71 6.95 40.22 2.40
N PRO A 72 5.96 40.57 1.58
CA PRO A 72 4.91 39.62 1.20
C PRO A 72 5.48 38.44 0.41
N GLN A 73 6.38 38.66 -0.54
CA GLN A 73 6.99 37.60 -1.34
C GLN A 73 7.82 36.62 -0.48
N VAL A 74 8.57 37.14 0.50
CA VAL A 74 9.33 36.32 1.43
C VAL A 74 8.40 35.49 2.31
N ARG A 75 7.30 36.06 2.81
CA ARG A 75 6.31 35.31 3.60
C ARG A 75 5.65 34.20 2.82
N ASP A 76 5.26 34.47 1.58
CA ASP A 76 4.70 33.46 0.68
C ASP A 76 5.69 32.32 0.42
N GLY A 77 6.98 32.67 0.18
CA GLY A 77 8.04 31.69 0.02
C GLY A 77 8.26 30.82 1.26
N ILE A 78 8.30 31.42 2.46
CA ILE A 78 8.38 30.70 3.74
C ILE A 78 7.18 29.75 3.90
N ALA A 79 5.96 30.21 3.64
CA ALA A 79 4.76 29.40 3.74
C ALA A 79 4.79 28.21 2.78
N GLN A 80 5.23 28.39 1.54
CA GLN A 80 5.38 27.32 0.57
C GLN A 80 6.44 26.30 0.99
N LEU A 81 7.61 26.76 1.46
CA LEU A 81 8.68 25.86 1.94
C LEU A 81 8.23 25.05 3.17
N ARG A 82 7.55 25.71 4.12
CA ARG A 82 6.97 25.01 5.28
C ARG A 82 5.94 23.98 4.85
N ALA A 83 5.04 24.31 3.93
CA ALA A 83 4.05 23.39 3.41
C ALA A 83 4.67 22.14 2.74
N ILE A 84 5.85 22.28 2.12
CA ILE A 84 6.60 21.12 1.59
C ILE A 84 7.11 20.23 2.72
N LEU A 85 7.64 20.82 3.79
CA LEU A 85 8.17 20.09 4.94
C LEU A 85 7.04 19.45 5.77
N GLU A 86 5.91 20.14 5.93
CA GLU A 86 4.74 19.68 6.67
C GLU A 86 3.97 18.57 5.92
N ARG A 87 3.88 18.65 4.57
CA ARG A 87 3.28 17.59 3.74
C ARG A 87 3.99 16.25 3.84
N ALA A 88 5.24 16.25 4.27
CA ALA A 88 5.96 15.00 4.55
C ALA A 88 5.55 14.34 5.88
N ALA A 89 4.79 15.02 6.76
CA ALA A 89 4.53 14.57 8.12
C ALA A 89 3.15 13.94 8.35
N ASP A 90 2.06 14.38 7.72
CA ASP A 90 0.72 13.91 8.06
C ASP A 90 -0.12 13.49 6.83
N PHE A 91 -0.49 12.21 6.82
CA PHE A 91 -1.50 11.68 5.90
C PHE A 91 -2.86 11.70 6.61
N ASP A 92 -3.77 12.53 6.14
CA ASP A 92 -5.16 12.53 6.57
C ASP A 92 -6.02 11.81 5.51
N PRO A 93 -6.55 10.62 5.79
CA PRO A 93 -7.35 9.87 4.83
C PRO A 93 -8.57 10.65 4.30
N ALA A 94 -9.20 11.49 5.16
CA ALA A 94 -10.43 12.18 4.80
C ALA A 94 -10.25 13.24 3.71
N SER A 95 -9.06 13.86 3.64
CA SER A 95 -8.73 14.91 2.68
C SER A 95 -7.74 14.47 1.60
N ALA A 96 -7.06 13.34 1.78
CA ALA A 96 -6.04 12.83 0.85
C ALA A 96 -6.64 12.44 -0.51
N ARG A 97 -5.84 12.61 -1.58
CA ARG A 97 -6.19 12.25 -2.96
C ARG A 97 -5.16 11.27 -3.51
N GLU A 98 -5.06 10.11 -2.87
CA GLU A 98 -4.10 9.07 -3.24
C GLU A 98 -4.73 8.04 -4.17
N ARG A 99 -3.91 7.48 -5.06
CA ARG A 99 -4.26 6.32 -5.87
C ARG A 99 -3.37 5.17 -5.47
N PHE A 100 -3.93 4.15 -4.85
CA PHE A 100 -3.23 2.95 -4.43
C PHE A 100 -3.31 1.87 -5.51
N ARG A 101 -2.17 1.45 -6.04
CA ARG A 101 -2.07 0.34 -7.00
C ARG A 101 -1.72 -0.94 -6.27
N VAL A 102 -2.64 -1.89 -6.30
CA VAL A 102 -2.51 -3.17 -5.58
C VAL A 102 -2.51 -4.31 -6.57
N THR A 103 -1.55 -5.22 -6.47
CA THR A 103 -1.61 -6.50 -7.17
C THR A 103 -1.99 -7.62 -6.22
N ALA A 104 -2.92 -8.45 -6.63
CA ALA A 104 -3.39 -9.58 -5.84
C ALA A 104 -4.01 -10.65 -6.75
N THR A 105 -3.98 -11.92 -6.34
CA THR A 105 -4.78 -12.95 -7.00
C THR A 105 -6.28 -12.65 -6.88
N ASP A 106 -7.08 -13.12 -7.81
CA ASP A 106 -8.55 -12.97 -7.76
C ASP A 106 -9.15 -13.56 -6.47
N TYR A 107 -8.54 -14.60 -5.90
CA TYR A 107 -8.86 -15.10 -4.56
C TYR A 107 -8.69 -14.01 -3.47
N ALA A 108 -7.55 -13.36 -3.42
CA ALA A 108 -7.30 -12.31 -2.44
C ALA A 108 -8.18 -11.08 -2.70
N GLN A 109 -8.43 -10.75 -3.98
CA GLN A 109 -9.36 -9.68 -4.37
C GLN A 109 -10.79 -9.97 -3.91
N LEU A 110 -11.27 -11.20 -4.06
CA LEU A 110 -12.61 -11.62 -3.60
C LEU A 110 -12.83 -11.35 -2.11
N LEU A 111 -11.79 -11.55 -1.29
CA LEU A 111 -11.85 -11.31 0.15
C LEU A 111 -11.68 -9.84 0.54
N LEU A 112 -10.82 -9.11 -0.19
CA LEU A 112 -10.40 -7.76 0.19
C LEU A 112 -11.30 -6.67 -0.39
N VAL A 113 -11.61 -6.75 -1.71
CA VAL A 113 -12.16 -5.60 -2.45
C VAL A 113 -13.50 -5.11 -1.88
N PRO A 114 -14.48 -5.96 -1.55
CA PRO A 114 -15.75 -5.47 -1.02
C PRO A 114 -15.63 -4.63 0.26
N ALA A 115 -14.80 -5.08 1.20
CA ALA A 115 -14.60 -4.37 2.46
C ALA A 115 -13.67 -3.15 2.29
N LEU A 116 -12.68 -3.22 1.39
CA LEU A 116 -11.80 -2.09 1.08
C LEU A 116 -12.59 -0.93 0.45
N VAL A 117 -13.49 -1.21 -0.48
CA VAL A 117 -14.35 -0.18 -1.10
C VAL A 117 -15.21 0.50 -0.04
N GLN A 118 -15.86 -0.26 0.84
CA GLN A 118 -16.63 0.31 1.95
C GLN A 118 -15.77 1.19 2.85
N ARG A 119 -14.56 0.74 3.18
CA ARG A 119 -13.62 1.51 4.00
C ARG A 119 -13.17 2.80 3.32
N LEU A 120 -12.82 2.75 2.03
CA LEU A 120 -12.47 3.94 1.25
C LEU A 120 -13.60 4.96 1.24
N LEU A 121 -14.82 4.55 0.91
CA LEU A 121 -15.97 5.44 0.86
C LEU A 121 -16.26 6.12 2.21
N GLN A 122 -16.04 5.42 3.33
CA GLN A 122 -16.31 5.93 4.67
C GLN A 122 -15.19 6.84 5.22
N THR A 123 -13.92 6.50 4.96
CA THR A 123 -12.79 7.12 5.67
C THR A 123 -11.81 7.84 4.77
N ALA A 124 -11.81 7.58 3.46
CA ALA A 124 -10.90 8.18 2.49
C ALA A 124 -11.61 8.44 1.13
N PRO A 125 -12.67 9.27 1.11
CA PRO A 125 -13.61 9.38 -0.01
C PRO A 125 -12.98 9.93 -1.30
N HIS A 126 -11.81 10.54 -1.21
CA HIS A 126 -11.08 11.08 -2.36
C HIS A 126 -9.90 10.21 -2.79
N CYS A 127 -9.62 9.11 -2.06
CA CYS A 127 -8.65 8.10 -2.45
C CYS A 127 -9.28 7.06 -3.38
N SER A 128 -8.44 6.40 -4.17
CA SER A 128 -8.86 5.30 -5.05
C SER A 128 -7.92 4.10 -4.92
N ALA A 129 -8.45 2.90 -5.16
CA ALA A 129 -7.66 1.69 -5.30
C ALA A 129 -7.81 1.13 -6.72
N GLU A 130 -6.68 0.80 -7.35
CA GLU A 130 -6.61 0.16 -8.65
C GLU A 130 -5.98 -1.22 -8.48
N PHE A 131 -6.70 -2.26 -8.88
CA PHE A 131 -6.16 -3.61 -8.89
C PHE A 131 -5.54 -3.90 -10.24
N VAL A 132 -4.22 -4.11 -10.26
CA VAL A 132 -3.45 -4.35 -11.48
C VAL A 132 -2.95 -5.79 -11.51
N THR A 133 -2.93 -6.39 -12.70
CA THR A 133 -2.38 -7.73 -12.89
C THR A 133 -0.91 -7.63 -13.20
N VAL A 134 -0.08 -8.19 -12.34
CA VAL A 134 1.37 -8.29 -12.53
C VAL A 134 1.75 -9.76 -12.45
N ASN A 135 2.64 -10.20 -13.36
CA ASN A 135 3.21 -11.54 -13.26
C ASN A 135 3.97 -11.65 -11.93
N LEU A 136 3.73 -12.72 -11.18
CA LEU A 136 4.36 -12.91 -9.84
C LEU A 136 5.90 -12.86 -9.89
N ARG A 137 6.52 -13.23 -11.01
CA ARG A 137 7.98 -13.11 -11.21
C ARG A 137 8.45 -11.66 -11.39
N ALA A 138 7.56 -10.76 -11.80
CA ALA A 138 7.86 -9.34 -12.04
C ALA A 138 7.41 -8.44 -10.89
N VAL A 139 6.77 -8.98 -9.84
CA VAL A 139 6.21 -8.19 -8.73
C VAL A 139 7.28 -7.39 -8.00
N GLU A 140 8.47 -7.96 -7.80
CA GLU A 140 9.58 -7.27 -7.14
C GLU A 140 9.98 -6.00 -7.90
N LEU A 141 10.20 -6.12 -9.22
CA LEU A 141 10.55 -4.98 -10.09
C LEU A 141 9.41 -3.95 -10.16
N ALA A 142 8.16 -4.40 -10.23
CA ALA A 142 7.00 -3.49 -10.27
C ALA A 142 6.84 -2.70 -8.96
N LEU A 143 7.11 -3.30 -7.80
CA LEU A 143 7.12 -2.64 -6.49
C LEU A 143 8.30 -1.67 -6.35
N GLU A 144 9.47 -2.05 -6.83
CA GLU A 144 10.67 -1.19 -6.87
C GLU A 144 10.44 0.03 -7.76
N ALA A 145 9.95 -0.17 -8.99
CA ALA A 145 9.65 0.90 -9.95
C ALA A 145 8.47 1.79 -9.53
N GLY A 146 7.63 1.33 -8.60
CA GLY A 146 6.43 2.04 -8.16
C GLY A 146 5.27 1.93 -9.13
N GLU A 147 5.28 0.96 -9.99
CA GLU A 147 4.13 0.59 -10.82
C GLU A 147 3.02 -0.04 -9.97
N VAL A 148 3.43 -0.68 -8.86
CA VAL A 148 2.56 -1.26 -7.82
C VAL A 148 3.02 -0.75 -6.46
N ASP A 149 2.07 -0.46 -5.57
CA ASP A 149 2.35 -0.03 -4.21
C ASP A 149 2.36 -1.21 -3.24
N LEU A 150 1.42 -2.15 -3.38
CA LEU A 150 1.25 -3.29 -2.49
C LEU A 150 0.94 -4.56 -3.28
N ALA A 151 1.59 -5.67 -2.94
CA ALA A 151 1.26 -7.00 -3.45
C ALA A 151 0.69 -7.87 -2.33
N ILE A 152 -0.37 -8.64 -2.65
CA ILE A 152 -0.97 -9.62 -1.73
C ILE A 152 -0.91 -10.98 -2.41
N ALA A 153 -0.08 -11.86 -1.87
CA ALA A 153 0.22 -13.13 -2.50
C ALA A 153 0.66 -14.19 -1.49
N TYR A 154 0.68 -15.42 -1.98
CA TYR A 154 1.40 -16.53 -1.38
C TYR A 154 2.68 -16.77 -2.19
N TYR A 155 3.83 -16.69 -1.53
CA TYR A 155 5.12 -17.09 -2.07
C TYR A 155 5.70 -18.20 -1.19
N PRO A 156 5.99 -19.38 -1.72
CA PRO A 156 6.74 -20.43 -1.00
C PRO A 156 8.11 -19.92 -0.52
N GLU A 157 8.78 -19.14 -1.39
CA GLU A 157 10.05 -18.48 -1.12
C GLU A 157 9.86 -16.96 -1.39
N PRO A 158 9.68 -16.16 -0.33
CA PRO A 158 9.47 -14.73 -0.48
C PRO A 158 10.71 -14.02 -1.05
N PRO A 159 10.54 -13.05 -1.97
CA PRO A 159 11.65 -12.24 -2.47
C PRO A 159 12.36 -11.51 -1.32
N PRO A 160 13.70 -11.65 -1.17
CA PRO A 160 14.44 -11.11 -0.03
C PRO A 160 14.51 -9.57 0.00
N ALA A 161 14.39 -8.90 -1.16
CA ALA A 161 14.40 -7.45 -1.27
C ALA A 161 13.08 -6.79 -0.86
N LEU A 162 12.00 -7.56 -0.68
CA LEU A 162 10.71 -7.02 -0.30
C LEU A 162 10.47 -7.09 1.22
N ARG A 163 9.89 -6.05 1.75
CA ARG A 163 9.26 -6.07 3.06
C ARG A 163 8.02 -6.96 3.02
N ARG A 164 7.83 -7.74 4.08
CA ARG A 164 6.73 -8.70 4.21
C ARG A 164 6.00 -8.50 5.52
N SER A 165 4.68 -8.71 5.49
CA SER A 165 3.86 -8.88 6.69
C SER A 165 2.85 -9.99 6.46
N PRO A 166 2.79 -11.02 7.31
CA PRO A 166 1.77 -12.05 7.25
C PRO A 166 0.38 -11.44 7.42
N LEU A 167 -0.61 -11.98 6.71
CA LEU A 167 -2.01 -11.58 6.83
C LEU A 167 -2.83 -12.68 7.49
N PHE A 168 -2.82 -13.87 6.90
CA PHE A 168 -3.50 -15.05 7.44
C PHE A 168 -2.97 -16.34 6.82
N ALA A 169 -3.20 -17.45 7.53
CA ALA A 169 -3.07 -18.79 7.00
C ALA A 169 -4.45 -19.31 6.62
N ASP A 170 -4.56 -20.05 5.51
CA ASP A 170 -5.81 -20.67 5.07
C ASP A 170 -5.58 -22.15 4.74
N ARG A 171 -6.58 -22.98 5.02
CA ARG A 171 -6.54 -24.41 4.68
C ARG A 171 -7.18 -24.66 3.32
N TYR A 172 -6.83 -25.76 2.69
CA TYR A 172 -7.50 -26.20 1.47
C TYR A 172 -8.78 -26.99 1.78
N VAL A 173 -9.78 -26.77 0.97
CA VAL A 173 -10.99 -27.60 0.84
C VAL A 173 -11.23 -27.88 -0.64
N CYS A 174 -12.06 -28.85 -0.92
CA CYS A 174 -12.58 -29.10 -2.25
C CYS A 174 -13.99 -28.50 -2.37
N ILE A 175 -14.34 -27.94 -3.52
CA ILE A 175 -15.73 -27.64 -3.84
C ILE A 175 -16.22 -28.53 -4.97
N ALA A 176 -17.49 -28.87 -4.90
CA ALA A 176 -18.27 -29.55 -5.92
C ALA A 176 -19.64 -28.89 -6.08
N ARG A 177 -20.34 -29.07 -7.20
CA ARG A 177 -21.72 -28.58 -7.33
C ARG A 177 -22.62 -29.24 -6.30
N GLN A 178 -23.74 -28.60 -5.95
CA GLN A 178 -24.75 -29.20 -5.09
C GLN A 178 -25.30 -30.50 -5.73
N GLY A 179 -25.42 -31.54 -4.91
CA GLY A 179 -25.88 -32.87 -5.36
C GLY A 179 -24.82 -33.67 -6.13
N HIS A 180 -23.56 -33.27 -6.15
CA HIS A 180 -22.48 -34.08 -6.68
C HIS A 180 -22.22 -35.31 -5.81
N ALA A 181 -21.89 -36.47 -6.40
CA ALA A 181 -21.66 -37.73 -5.66
C ALA A 181 -20.59 -37.62 -4.58
N ALA A 182 -19.54 -36.81 -4.82
CA ALA A 182 -18.47 -36.53 -3.86
C ALA A 182 -18.93 -35.84 -2.57
N THR A 183 -20.15 -35.32 -2.52
CA THR A 183 -20.70 -34.61 -1.37
C THR A 183 -21.56 -35.51 -0.46
N ALA A 184 -21.82 -36.74 -0.89
CA ALA A 184 -22.70 -37.66 -0.16
C ALA A 184 -22.01 -38.37 1.03
N GLN A 185 -20.68 -38.50 0.98
CA GLN A 185 -19.90 -39.17 2.03
C GLN A 185 -18.46 -38.65 2.06
N ALA A 186 -17.73 -38.94 3.14
CA ALA A 186 -16.30 -38.64 3.22
C ALA A 186 -15.53 -39.37 2.13
N LEU A 187 -14.66 -38.67 1.42
CA LEU A 187 -13.82 -39.25 0.37
C LEU A 187 -12.57 -39.91 0.93
N SER A 188 -12.13 -41.03 0.34
CA SER A 188 -10.75 -41.50 0.48
C SER A 188 -9.82 -40.70 -0.44
N ALA A 189 -8.50 -40.80 -0.22
CA ALA A 189 -7.51 -40.15 -1.09
C ALA A 189 -7.61 -40.65 -2.55
N GLU A 190 -7.84 -41.96 -2.73
CA GLU A 190 -8.00 -42.60 -4.04
C GLU A 190 -9.30 -42.13 -4.71
N ALA A 191 -10.40 -42.07 -3.97
CA ALA A 191 -11.67 -41.56 -4.48
C ALA A 191 -11.56 -40.08 -4.87
N PHE A 192 -10.86 -39.24 -4.08
CA PHE A 192 -10.59 -37.85 -4.43
C PHE A 192 -9.73 -37.71 -5.69
N ALA A 193 -8.66 -38.51 -5.82
CA ALA A 193 -7.78 -38.51 -6.99
C ALA A 193 -8.51 -38.96 -8.28
N ALA A 194 -9.48 -39.89 -8.15
CA ALA A 194 -10.24 -40.39 -9.29
C ALA A 194 -11.29 -39.42 -9.84
N LEU A 195 -11.60 -38.33 -9.13
CA LEU A 195 -12.52 -37.30 -9.63
C LEU A 195 -11.92 -36.54 -10.79
N ALA A 196 -12.77 -35.87 -11.58
CA ALA A 196 -12.35 -34.96 -12.63
C ALA A 196 -12.11 -33.57 -12.04
N HIS A 197 -10.89 -33.05 -12.18
CA HIS A 197 -10.47 -31.82 -11.51
C HIS A 197 -10.38 -30.61 -12.44
N VAL A 198 -10.74 -29.44 -11.89
CA VAL A 198 -10.23 -28.15 -12.37
C VAL A 198 -8.98 -27.80 -11.57
N SER A 199 -7.98 -27.24 -12.20
CA SER A 199 -6.76 -26.75 -11.57
C SER A 199 -6.61 -25.26 -11.81
N VAL A 200 -6.31 -24.47 -10.75
CA VAL A 200 -6.05 -23.03 -10.88
C VAL A 200 -4.56 -22.77 -10.76
N SER A 201 -4.03 -22.05 -11.73
CA SER A 201 -2.61 -21.67 -11.79
C SER A 201 -2.49 -20.18 -12.16
N PRO A 202 -2.63 -19.26 -11.19
CA PRO A 202 -2.50 -17.84 -11.42
C PRO A 202 -1.12 -17.52 -12.00
N SER A 203 -1.07 -16.69 -13.05
CA SER A 203 0.19 -16.27 -13.71
C SER A 203 1.09 -17.40 -14.22
N GLY A 204 0.51 -18.60 -14.48
CA GLY A 204 1.26 -19.77 -14.95
C GLY A 204 2.21 -20.39 -13.89
N LEU A 205 2.16 -19.93 -12.64
CA LEU A 205 2.92 -20.48 -11.52
C LEU A 205 2.04 -21.47 -10.76
N SER A 206 2.46 -22.73 -10.72
CA SER A 206 1.67 -23.82 -10.14
C SER A 206 1.68 -23.88 -8.61
N TYR A 207 1.90 -22.77 -7.91
CA TYR A 207 2.00 -22.81 -6.44
C TYR A 207 0.76 -23.41 -5.78
N PHE A 208 -0.43 -23.01 -6.19
CA PHE A 208 -1.68 -23.56 -5.64
C PHE A 208 -1.96 -24.97 -6.13
N ALA A 209 -1.77 -25.21 -7.42
CA ALA A 209 -1.95 -26.54 -8.01
C ALA A 209 -0.93 -27.54 -7.46
N GLY A 210 0.34 -27.14 -7.34
CA GLY A 210 1.43 -27.97 -6.87
C GLY A 210 1.25 -28.50 -5.45
N VAL A 211 0.55 -27.78 -4.57
CA VAL A 211 0.30 -28.26 -3.19
C VAL A 211 -0.59 -29.53 -3.20
N VAL A 212 -1.63 -29.55 -4.04
CA VAL A 212 -2.52 -30.71 -4.18
C VAL A 212 -1.78 -31.86 -4.85
N ASP A 213 -1.06 -31.57 -5.96
CA ASP A 213 -0.33 -32.57 -6.71
C ASP A 213 0.76 -33.24 -5.84
N SER A 214 1.56 -32.44 -5.10
CA SER A 214 2.57 -32.97 -4.18
C SER A 214 1.97 -33.80 -3.04
N ALA A 215 0.78 -33.46 -2.53
CA ALA A 215 0.13 -34.23 -1.48
C ALA A 215 -0.39 -35.58 -2.00
N LEU A 216 -0.81 -35.66 -3.27
CA LEU A 216 -1.20 -36.91 -3.95
C LEU A 216 0.04 -37.76 -4.28
N GLU A 217 1.07 -37.14 -4.89
CA GLU A 217 2.34 -37.82 -5.24
C GLU A 217 2.99 -38.49 -4.03
N ALA A 218 2.95 -37.85 -2.84
CA ALA A 218 3.47 -38.44 -1.61
C ALA A 218 2.76 -39.76 -1.21
N ARG A 219 1.61 -40.07 -1.82
CA ARG A 219 0.83 -41.30 -1.68
C ARG A 219 0.84 -42.18 -2.92
N GLY A 220 1.65 -41.85 -3.92
CA GLY A 220 1.68 -42.55 -5.19
C GLY A 220 0.40 -42.39 -6.02
N LEU A 221 -0.36 -41.31 -5.78
CA LEU A 221 -1.60 -41.00 -6.48
C LEU A 221 -1.40 -39.81 -7.43
N GLU A 222 -2.16 -39.81 -8.53
CA GLU A 222 -2.23 -38.73 -9.51
C GLU A 222 -3.70 -38.40 -9.79
N ARG A 223 -4.04 -37.11 -9.98
CA ARG A 223 -5.39 -36.69 -10.31
C ARG A 223 -5.55 -36.39 -11.78
N HIS A 224 -6.76 -36.63 -12.30
CA HIS A 224 -7.14 -36.26 -13.66
C HIS A 224 -7.55 -34.81 -13.74
N VAL A 225 -6.66 -33.92 -14.22
CA VAL A 225 -6.97 -32.50 -14.44
C VAL A 225 -7.52 -32.30 -15.85
N VAL A 226 -8.82 -32.03 -15.94
CA VAL A 226 -9.55 -31.80 -17.20
C VAL A 226 -9.30 -30.39 -17.73
N VAL A 227 -9.25 -29.38 -16.83
CA VAL A 227 -9.09 -27.96 -17.18
C VAL A 227 -8.08 -27.31 -16.26
N ARG A 228 -7.19 -26.51 -16.86
CA ARG A 228 -6.32 -25.57 -16.14
C ARG A 228 -6.70 -24.15 -16.52
N CYS A 229 -6.95 -23.28 -15.54
CA CYS A 229 -7.29 -21.87 -15.78
C CYS A 229 -6.57 -20.96 -14.78
N PRO A 230 -6.39 -19.67 -15.10
CA PRO A 230 -5.65 -18.75 -14.23
C PRO A 230 -6.49 -18.13 -13.12
N HIS A 231 -7.82 -18.29 -13.15
CA HIS A 231 -8.76 -17.56 -12.27
C HIS A 231 -9.62 -18.49 -11.43
N PHE A 232 -9.65 -18.26 -10.12
CA PHE A 232 -10.47 -19.03 -9.19
C PHE A 232 -11.98 -18.87 -9.45
N LEU A 233 -12.45 -17.66 -9.75
CA LEU A 233 -13.89 -17.43 -10.01
C LEU A 233 -14.38 -18.19 -11.24
N ILE A 234 -13.60 -18.26 -12.30
CA ILE A 234 -13.94 -19.03 -13.51
C ILE A 234 -13.95 -20.53 -13.17
N ALA A 235 -12.96 -21.00 -12.42
CA ALA A 235 -12.93 -22.40 -11.98
C ALA A 235 -14.13 -22.76 -11.11
N CYS A 236 -14.53 -21.89 -10.19
CA CYS A 236 -15.74 -22.09 -9.36
C CYS A 236 -17.02 -22.14 -10.22
N GLN A 237 -17.11 -21.30 -11.25
CA GLN A 237 -18.23 -21.30 -12.19
C GLN A 237 -18.32 -22.61 -13.00
N LEU A 238 -17.15 -23.14 -13.44
CA LEU A 238 -17.10 -24.44 -14.11
C LEU A 238 -17.57 -25.57 -13.21
N VAL A 239 -17.14 -25.58 -11.96
CA VAL A 239 -17.59 -26.56 -10.95
C VAL A 239 -19.10 -26.47 -10.71
N ALA A 240 -19.66 -25.27 -10.63
CA ALA A 240 -21.09 -25.08 -10.42
C ALA A 240 -21.96 -25.68 -11.53
N GLN A 241 -21.41 -25.87 -12.74
CA GLN A 241 -22.12 -26.30 -13.96
C GLN A 241 -21.70 -27.69 -14.46
N SER A 242 -20.86 -28.43 -13.72
CA SER A 242 -20.33 -29.70 -14.18
C SER A 242 -20.08 -30.66 -13.01
N ASP A 243 -19.65 -31.89 -13.31
CA ASP A 243 -19.15 -32.85 -12.33
C ASP A 243 -17.66 -32.72 -12.04
N LEU A 244 -17.07 -31.55 -12.33
CA LEU A 244 -15.70 -31.24 -11.96
C LEU A 244 -15.63 -30.83 -10.50
N VAL A 245 -14.46 -31.05 -9.91
CA VAL A 245 -14.16 -30.60 -8.54
C VAL A 245 -12.96 -29.65 -8.54
N LEU A 246 -12.89 -28.77 -7.57
CA LEU A 246 -11.81 -27.79 -7.43
C LEU A 246 -11.30 -27.75 -5.99
N ALA A 247 -10.00 -27.99 -5.80
CA ALA A 247 -9.32 -27.69 -4.55
C ALA A 247 -8.96 -26.19 -4.51
N LEU A 248 -9.36 -25.50 -3.43
CA LEU A 248 -9.12 -24.07 -3.23
C LEU A 248 -9.03 -23.72 -1.74
N PRO A 249 -8.52 -22.53 -1.39
CA PRO A 249 -8.50 -22.06 0.00
C PRO A 249 -9.92 -21.96 0.59
N SER A 250 -10.06 -22.30 1.89
CA SER A 250 -11.37 -22.43 2.54
C SER A 250 -12.17 -21.14 2.60
N ARG A 251 -11.48 -19.98 2.76
CA ARG A 251 -12.13 -18.65 2.72
C ARG A 251 -12.72 -18.35 1.34
N ALA A 252 -12.06 -18.78 0.26
CA ALA A 252 -12.61 -18.66 -1.09
C ALA A 252 -13.86 -19.53 -1.25
N ALA A 253 -13.81 -20.77 -0.78
CA ALA A 253 -14.97 -21.66 -0.79
C ALA A 253 -16.17 -21.05 -0.05
N GLN A 254 -15.95 -20.52 1.16
CA GLN A 254 -16.99 -19.83 1.94
C GLN A 254 -17.58 -18.61 1.20
N ALA A 255 -16.72 -17.83 0.51
CA ALA A 255 -17.20 -16.68 -0.24
C ALA A 255 -18.05 -17.08 -1.44
N VAL A 256 -17.62 -18.07 -2.24
CA VAL A 256 -18.33 -18.48 -3.47
C VAL A 256 -19.61 -19.24 -3.21
N THR A 257 -19.71 -20.00 -2.11
CA THR A 257 -20.94 -20.73 -1.74
C THR A 257 -22.14 -19.81 -1.46
N ARG A 258 -21.91 -18.49 -1.25
CA ARG A 258 -22.96 -17.49 -1.05
C ARG A 258 -23.71 -17.13 -2.33
N PHE A 259 -23.08 -17.32 -3.50
CA PHE A 259 -23.65 -16.89 -4.77
C PHE A 259 -23.56 -17.95 -5.89
N LEU A 260 -22.85 -19.06 -5.67
CA LEU A 260 -22.81 -20.20 -6.58
C LEU A 260 -23.42 -21.44 -5.92
N PRO A 261 -24.10 -22.31 -6.69
CA PRO A 261 -24.69 -23.56 -6.19
C PRO A 261 -23.61 -24.64 -6.02
N VAL A 262 -22.62 -24.36 -5.19
CA VAL A 262 -21.51 -25.27 -4.83
C VAL A 262 -21.50 -25.52 -3.34
N GLN A 263 -20.87 -26.60 -2.93
CA GLN A 263 -20.65 -26.94 -1.54
C GLN A 263 -19.23 -27.41 -1.28
N ALA A 264 -18.71 -27.13 -0.08
CA ALA A 264 -17.39 -27.55 0.33
C ALA A 264 -17.37 -29.00 0.79
N VAL A 265 -16.31 -29.71 0.43
CA VAL A 265 -15.99 -31.08 0.81
C VAL A 265 -14.57 -31.10 1.38
N GLU A 266 -14.36 -31.85 2.45
CA GLU A 266 -13.01 -31.98 3.02
C GLU A 266 -12.10 -32.76 2.08
N ILE A 267 -10.85 -32.30 1.94
CA ILE A 267 -9.81 -33.00 1.17
C ILE A 267 -9.16 -34.04 2.09
N PRO A 268 -9.16 -35.32 1.72
CA PRO A 268 -8.63 -36.42 2.56
C PRO A 268 -7.10 -36.53 2.51
N LEU A 269 -6.39 -35.40 2.46
CA LEU A 269 -4.95 -35.32 2.32
C LEU A 269 -4.37 -34.33 3.34
N PRO A 270 -3.21 -34.61 3.95
CA PRO A 270 -2.48 -33.64 4.74
C PRO A 270 -1.89 -32.59 3.80
N MET A 271 -2.37 -31.37 3.85
CA MET A 271 -1.91 -30.28 3.01
C MET A 271 -1.30 -29.16 3.84
N LYS A 272 -0.24 -28.55 3.31
CA LYS A 272 0.32 -27.34 3.91
C LYS A 272 -0.68 -26.19 3.74
N PRO A 273 -0.85 -25.33 4.74
CA PRO A 273 -1.69 -24.16 4.62
C PRO A 273 -1.15 -23.17 3.57
N VAL A 274 -2.02 -22.30 3.10
CA VAL A 274 -1.67 -21.15 2.26
C VAL A 274 -1.38 -19.96 3.17
N ASP A 275 -0.13 -19.54 3.28
CA ASP A 275 0.30 -18.40 4.08
C ASP A 275 0.25 -17.13 3.24
N VAL A 276 -0.88 -16.44 3.23
CA VAL A 276 -1.04 -15.19 2.50
C VAL A 276 -0.37 -14.06 3.24
N SER A 277 0.44 -13.31 2.52
CA SER A 277 1.18 -12.16 3.05
C SER A 277 1.02 -10.95 2.14
N MET A 278 1.22 -9.77 2.68
CA MET A 278 1.41 -8.55 1.90
C MET A 278 2.90 -8.24 1.77
N TYR A 279 3.27 -7.67 0.62
CA TYR A 279 4.64 -7.33 0.24
C TYR A 279 4.68 -5.91 -0.29
N TRP A 280 5.76 -5.18 0.04
CA TRP A 280 6.01 -3.83 -0.46
C TRP A 280 7.51 -3.55 -0.52
N HIS A 281 7.91 -2.55 -1.31
CA HIS A 281 9.30 -2.14 -1.41
C HIS A 281 9.68 -1.16 -0.28
N GLU A 282 10.96 -1.14 0.11
CA GLU A 282 11.50 -0.27 1.16
C GLU A 282 11.19 1.22 0.93
N ARG A 283 11.17 1.68 -0.32
CA ARG A 283 10.93 3.07 -0.71
C ARG A 283 9.63 3.67 -0.13
N CYS A 284 8.60 2.85 0.11
CA CYS A 284 7.32 3.30 0.66
C CYS A 284 7.10 2.86 2.12
N HIS A 285 8.12 2.23 2.76
CA HIS A 285 7.97 1.70 4.11
C HIS A 285 7.56 2.76 5.13
N HIS A 286 8.15 3.96 5.05
CA HIS A 286 7.91 5.09 5.95
C HIS A 286 6.81 6.05 5.46
N SER A 287 6.26 5.85 4.26
CA SER A 287 5.14 6.64 3.76
C SER A 287 3.90 6.45 4.63
N ARG A 288 3.33 7.54 5.15
CA ARG A 288 2.14 7.52 6.00
C ARG A 288 0.90 7.00 5.26
N SER A 289 0.71 7.40 4.00
CA SER A 289 -0.38 6.91 3.16
C SER A 289 -0.27 5.40 2.93
N HIS A 290 0.94 4.91 2.68
CA HIS A 290 1.17 3.48 2.49
C HIS A 290 1.04 2.69 3.81
N GLN A 291 1.42 3.27 4.97
CA GLN A 291 1.18 2.66 6.29
C GLN A 291 -0.32 2.50 6.55
N TRP A 292 -1.12 3.52 6.24
CA TRP A 292 -2.58 3.47 6.34
C TRP A 292 -3.17 2.38 5.44
N LEU A 293 -2.71 2.25 4.20
CA LEU A 293 -3.15 1.19 3.29
C LEU A 293 -2.86 -0.20 3.88
N ARG A 294 -1.62 -0.44 4.37
CA ARG A 294 -1.23 -1.73 4.96
C ARG A 294 -2.07 -2.06 6.19
N GLU A 295 -2.32 -1.09 7.05
CA GLU A 295 -3.14 -1.30 8.24
C GLU A 295 -4.60 -1.58 7.89
N THR A 296 -5.13 -0.87 6.90
CA THR A 296 -6.48 -1.10 6.37
C THR A 296 -6.61 -2.53 5.82
N VAL A 297 -5.66 -2.97 4.98
CA VAL A 297 -5.63 -4.33 4.42
C VAL A 297 -5.51 -5.38 5.53
N ARG A 298 -4.62 -5.16 6.51
CA ARG A 298 -4.45 -6.06 7.65
C ARG A 298 -5.74 -6.21 8.44
N THR A 299 -6.40 -5.11 8.78
CA THR A 299 -7.65 -5.09 9.55
C THR A 299 -8.75 -5.85 8.84
N ILE A 300 -8.91 -5.65 7.52
CA ILE A 300 -9.93 -6.32 6.71
C ILE A 300 -9.69 -7.83 6.66
N LEU A 301 -8.46 -8.25 6.39
CA LEU A 301 -8.15 -9.67 6.15
C LEU A 301 -7.88 -10.47 7.43
N ALA A 302 -7.60 -9.81 8.57
CA ALA A 302 -7.51 -10.47 9.87
C ALA A 302 -8.89 -10.83 10.43
N ALA A 303 -9.94 -10.12 10.02
CA ALA A 303 -11.30 -10.47 10.43
C ALA A 303 -11.66 -11.88 9.91
N PRO A 304 -12.29 -12.74 10.74
CA PRO A 304 -12.90 -13.96 10.22
C PRO A 304 -13.88 -13.57 9.11
N SER A 305 -13.90 -14.34 8.01
CA SER A 305 -14.85 -14.10 6.93
C SER A 305 -16.26 -14.13 7.50
N PRO A 306 -17.09 -13.09 7.28
CA PRO A 306 -18.44 -13.00 7.84
C PRO A 306 -19.34 -14.15 7.38
#